data_62bcf68ef21d69f9b09b1a01adeee72f
#
_entry.id   62bcf68ef21d69f9b09b1a01adeee72f
#
_cell.length_a   1.000
_cell.length_b   1.000
_cell.length_c   1.000
_cell.angle_alpha   90.00
_cell.angle_beta   90.00
_cell.angle_gamma   90.00
#
_symmetry.space_group_name_H-M   'P 1'
#
loop_
_entity.id
_entity.type
_entity.pdbx_description
1 polymer ?
#
loop_
_entity_poly.entity_id
_entity_poly.type
_entity_poly.pdbx_seq_one_letter_code
_entity_poly.pdbx_strand_id
1 'polypeptide(L)'
;MFDFARLLTALFLACLSTFALGEKLRIVTDPWPPYAYQEGEQIKGIDYEVTAEVFRRLGVEVEWQFLPWKRCLNMLEQGQADGVLDIFQTRQRDSLMFYPSEPLSTVEFALFYAKARPHVVNSLDDLKGLTVGTSPGYTYDPTFTESTAFNREPAPSHEANFGKLQLGRIDLLITDRRVGRYLIATLGLEQEVGELPLVVSQQHQYLAVRRNVGMDLLAQRFAAELRRFKKEPAYAALSARYDSAAIKNQPAVEQQERSTH
;
A
#
# COMPACT_ATOMS: atom_id res chain seq x y z
N MET A 1 -14.76 62.88 -12.33
CA MET A 1 -13.38 62.45 -11.96
C MET A 1 -13.36 61.40 -10.82
N PHE A 2 -14.45 61.25 -10.07
CA PHE A 2 -14.54 60.29 -8.93
C PHE A 2 -14.91 58.86 -9.35
N ASP A 3 -15.54 58.62 -10.49
CA ASP A 3 -15.98 57.30 -10.92
C ASP A 3 -14.90 56.45 -11.57
N PHE A 4 -13.92 57.07 -12.21
CA PHE A 4 -12.80 56.37 -12.87
C PHE A 4 -11.84 55.72 -11.87
N ALA A 5 -11.60 56.37 -10.74
CA ALA A 5 -10.77 55.82 -9.66
C ALA A 5 -11.41 54.61 -8.99
N ARG A 6 -12.75 54.63 -8.81
CA ARG A 6 -13.51 53.46 -8.28
C ARG A 6 -13.52 52.29 -9.23
N LEU A 7 -13.62 52.55 -10.53
CA LEU A 7 -13.56 51.48 -11.56
C LEU A 7 -12.18 50.86 -11.62
N LEU A 8 -11.08 51.60 -11.50
CA LEU A 8 -9.71 51.12 -11.43
C LEU A 8 -9.46 50.29 -10.15
N THR A 9 -10.01 50.71 -9.01
CA THR A 9 -9.88 49.98 -7.75
C THR A 9 -10.65 48.65 -7.79
N ALA A 10 -11.85 48.63 -8.38
CA ALA A 10 -12.61 47.42 -8.56
C ALA A 10 -11.95 46.44 -9.54
N LEU A 11 -11.33 46.92 -10.62
CA LEU A 11 -10.59 46.16 -11.58
C LEU A 11 -9.31 45.58 -10.96
N PHE A 12 -8.64 46.33 -10.09
CA PHE A 12 -7.45 45.88 -9.38
C PHE A 12 -7.77 44.81 -8.31
N LEU A 13 -8.91 44.94 -7.60
CA LEU A 13 -9.39 43.92 -6.68
C LEU A 13 -9.84 42.63 -7.42
N ALA A 14 -10.41 42.75 -8.62
CA ALA A 14 -10.80 41.61 -9.45
C ALA A 14 -9.59 40.84 -10.01
N CYS A 15 -8.48 41.53 -10.28
CA CYS A 15 -7.21 40.88 -10.72
C CYS A 15 -6.46 40.18 -9.58
N LEU A 16 -6.78 40.46 -8.30
CA LEU A 16 -6.19 39.80 -7.14
C LEU A 16 -6.87 38.44 -6.82
N SER A 17 -7.96 38.12 -7.52
CA SER A 17 -8.57 36.78 -7.51
C SER A 17 -7.80 35.85 -8.47
N THR A 18 -6.48 35.90 -8.49
CA THR A 18 -5.72 34.78 -9.01
C THR A 18 -6.03 33.61 -8.10
N PHE A 19 -6.83 32.68 -8.59
CA PHE A 19 -6.92 31.35 -8.01
C PHE A 19 -5.48 30.90 -7.76
N ALA A 20 -5.07 30.93 -6.51
CA ALA A 20 -3.96 30.10 -6.09
C ALA A 20 -4.43 28.67 -6.41
N LEU A 21 -4.09 28.16 -7.61
CA LEU A 21 -4.08 26.72 -7.84
C LEU A 21 -3.12 26.22 -6.77
N GLY A 22 -3.68 25.76 -5.65
CA GLY A 22 -2.89 25.13 -4.61
C GLY A 22 -2.06 24.04 -5.28
N GLU A 23 -0.76 24.11 -5.11
CA GLU A 23 0.14 23.07 -5.64
C GLU A 23 -0.37 21.72 -5.14
N LYS A 24 -0.67 20.80 -6.07
CA LYS A 24 -1.17 19.47 -5.72
C LYS A 24 -0.09 18.73 -4.96
N LEU A 25 -0.49 18.11 -3.86
CA LEU A 25 0.41 17.27 -3.09
C LEU A 25 0.79 16.04 -3.92
N ARG A 26 2.07 15.88 -4.23
CA ARG A 26 2.56 14.74 -5.01
C ARG A 26 2.86 13.57 -4.08
N ILE A 27 2.03 12.53 -4.17
CA ILE A 27 2.19 11.27 -3.44
C ILE A 27 2.63 10.19 -4.40
N VAL A 28 3.72 9.51 -4.05
CA VAL A 28 4.26 8.39 -4.81
C VAL A 28 4.01 7.08 -4.08
N THR A 29 3.90 5.99 -4.83
CA THR A 29 3.80 4.62 -4.31
C THR A 29 4.25 3.63 -5.38
N ASP A 30 4.53 2.39 -5.02
CA ASP A 30 4.66 1.30 -5.97
C ASP A 30 3.37 0.47 -6.01
N PRO A 31 3.13 -0.28 -7.10
CA PRO A 31 1.96 -1.14 -7.17
C PRO A 31 2.05 -2.27 -6.14
N TRP A 32 1.11 -2.29 -5.20
CA TRP A 32 1.03 -3.31 -4.17
C TRP A 32 -0.43 -3.72 -3.88
N PRO A 33 -1.05 -4.52 -4.76
CA PRO A 33 -2.42 -4.97 -4.54
C PRO A 33 -2.52 -5.89 -3.31
N PRO A 34 -3.59 -5.77 -2.50
CA PRO A 34 -4.77 -4.93 -2.69
C PRO A 34 -4.69 -3.55 -1.99
N TYR A 35 -3.51 -3.07 -1.59
CA TYR A 35 -3.33 -1.81 -0.86
C TYR A 35 -3.39 -0.57 -1.75
N ALA A 36 -2.55 -0.53 -2.79
CA ALA A 36 -2.56 0.53 -3.81
C ALA A 36 -2.11 -0.04 -5.15
N TYR A 37 -2.90 0.11 -6.21
CA TYR A 37 -2.55 -0.40 -7.54
C TYR A 37 -3.38 0.28 -8.64
N GLN A 38 -2.96 0.07 -9.87
CA GLN A 38 -3.67 0.55 -11.06
C GLN A 38 -4.30 -0.62 -11.80
N GLU A 39 -5.54 -0.44 -12.23
CA GLU A 39 -6.27 -1.35 -13.10
C GLU A 39 -6.81 -0.54 -14.28
N GLY A 40 -6.18 -0.66 -15.43
CA GLY A 40 -6.40 0.25 -16.55
C GLY A 40 -6.08 1.70 -16.15
N GLU A 41 -7.03 2.61 -16.34
CA GLU A 41 -6.90 4.01 -15.93
C GLU A 41 -7.35 4.29 -14.49
N GLN A 42 -7.89 3.28 -13.81
CA GLN A 42 -8.40 3.45 -12.45
C GLN A 42 -7.33 3.12 -11.41
N ILE A 43 -7.23 3.97 -10.40
CA ILE A 43 -6.45 3.66 -9.21
C ILE A 43 -7.38 3.03 -8.18
N LYS A 44 -6.95 1.90 -7.62
CA LYS A 44 -7.67 1.09 -6.65
C LYS A 44 -6.77 0.73 -5.47
N GLY A 45 -7.38 0.19 -4.45
CA GLY A 45 -6.70 -0.35 -3.28
C GLY A 45 -7.18 0.29 -1.99
N ILE A 46 -7.19 -0.51 -0.92
CA ILE A 46 -7.77 -0.09 0.36
C ILE A 46 -7.06 1.15 0.91
N ASP A 47 -5.74 1.16 0.93
CA ASP A 47 -4.98 2.27 1.52
C ASP A 47 -5.00 3.50 0.63
N TYR A 48 -5.01 3.29 -0.71
CA TYR A 48 -5.24 4.39 -1.65
C TYR A 48 -6.61 5.04 -1.43
N GLU A 49 -7.70 4.28 -1.43
CA GLU A 49 -9.05 4.83 -1.32
C GLU A 49 -9.30 5.50 0.03
N VAL A 50 -8.78 4.91 1.11
CA VAL A 50 -8.80 5.51 2.45
C VAL A 50 -8.06 6.83 2.46
N THR A 51 -6.86 6.89 1.89
CA THR A 51 -6.03 8.10 1.84
C THR A 51 -6.67 9.17 0.98
N ALA A 52 -7.19 8.81 -0.18
CA ALA A 52 -7.88 9.73 -1.09
C ALA A 52 -9.13 10.35 -0.41
N GLU A 53 -9.92 9.54 0.30
CA GLU A 53 -11.09 10.04 1.03
C GLU A 53 -10.69 10.99 2.17
N VAL A 54 -9.65 10.67 2.94
CA VAL A 54 -9.15 11.55 4.00
C VAL A 54 -8.66 12.87 3.42
N PHE A 55 -7.89 12.87 2.33
CA PHE A 55 -7.44 14.10 1.69
C PHE A 55 -8.61 14.92 1.11
N ARG A 56 -9.59 14.26 0.51
CA ARG A 56 -10.82 14.91 0.04
C ARG A 56 -11.54 15.66 1.16
N ARG A 57 -11.66 15.05 2.34
CA ARG A 57 -12.27 15.68 3.53
C ARG A 57 -11.45 16.85 4.07
N LEU A 58 -10.13 16.78 3.92
CA LEU A 58 -9.21 17.85 4.33
C LEU A 58 -9.12 18.98 3.29
N GLY A 59 -9.75 18.83 2.11
CA GLY A 59 -9.66 19.79 1.01
C GLY A 59 -8.27 19.84 0.37
N VAL A 60 -7.52 18.75 0.40
CA VAL A 60 -6.18 18.63 -0.17
C VAL A 60 -6.27 17.92 -1.52
N GLU A 61 -5.81 18.56 -2.58
CA GLU A 61 -5.68 17.94 -3.90
C GLU A 61 -4.38 17.14 -3.97
N VAL A 62 -4.46 15.93 -4.55
CA VAL A 62 -3.32 15.00 -4.66
C VAL A 62 -3.08 14.59 -6.10
N GLU A 63 -1.81 14.61 -6.49
CA GLU A 63 -1.30 13.96 -7.71
C GLU A 63 -0.65 12.64 -7.31
N TRP A 64 -1.21 11.53 -7.83
CA TRP A 64 -0.73 10.18 -7.54
C TRP A 64 0.21 9.71 -8.63
N GLN A 65 1.37 9.13 -8.22
CA GLN A 65 2.31 8.53 -9.16
C GLN A 65 2.71 7.13 -8.71
N PHE A 66 2.53 6.16 -9.60
CA PHE A 66 2.95 4.77 -9.41
C PHE A 66 4.31 4.54 -10.06
N LEU A 67 5.30 4.18 -9.27
CA LEU A 67 6.70 4.07 -9.67
C LEU A 67 7.34 2.89 -8.95
N PRO A 68 8.45 2.32 -9.46
CA PRO A 68 9.23 1.35 -8.69
C PRO A 68 9.66 1.92 -7.33
N TRP A 69 9.55 1.13 -6.27
CA TRP A 69 9.79 1.56 -4.88
C TRP A 69 11.05 2.39 -4.67
N LYS A 70 12.18 1.91 -5.21
CA LYS A 70 13.44 2.63 -5.12
C LYS A 70 13.35 4.05 -5.70
N ARG A 71 12.59 4.23 -6.78
CA ARG A 71 12.38 5.55 -7.38
C ARG A 71 11.50 6.43 -6.49
N CYS A 72 10.47 5.87 -5.85
CA CYS A 72 9.66 6.60 -4.88
C CYS A 72 10.52 7.20 -3.76
N LEU A 73 11.39 6.38 -3.15
CA LEU A 73 12.29 6.84 -2.09
C LEU A 73 13.26 7.92 -2.58
N ASN A 74 13.86 7.75 -3.76
CA ASN A 74 14.75 8.77 -4.34
C ASN A 74 14.04 10.10 -4.58
N MET A 75 12.80 10.09 -5.06
CA MET A 75 12.01 11.31 -5.30
C MET A 75 11.71 12.04 -3.98
N LEU A 76 11.45 11.32 -2.90
CA LEU A 76 11.29 11.93 -1.58
C LEU A 76 12.57 12.59 -1.08
N GLU A 77 13.71 11.90 -1.18
CA GLU A 77 15.01 12.42 -0.78
C GLU A 77 15.40 13.68 -1.57
N GLN A 78 15.09 13.70 -2.87
CA GLN A 78 15.37 14.83 -3.77
C GLN A 78 14.33 15.95 -3.67
N GLY A 79 13.27 15.80 -2.87
CA GLY A 79 12.19 16.79 -2.76
C GLY A 79 11.28 16.89 -3.99
N GLN A 80 11.27 15.87 -4.83
CA GLN A 80 10.42 15.78 -6.03
C GLN A 80 9.05 15.15 -5.74
N ALA A 81 8.88 14.56 -4.57
CA ALA A 81 7.61 14.10 -4.03
C ALA A 81 7.40 14.65 -2.62
N ASP A 82 6.14 14.87 -2.25
CA ASP A 82 5.76 15.41 -0.95
C ASP A 82 5.46 14.30 0.07
N GLY A 83 5.10 13.13 -0.40
CA GLY A 83 4.84 11.98 0.45
C GLY A 83 4.88 10.65 -0.31
N VAL A 84 4.80 9.58 0.46
CA VAL A 84 4.77 8.20 -0.02
C VAL A 84 3.69 7.43 0.71
N LEU A 85 2.94 6.64 -0.06
CA LEU A 85 1.92 5.73 0.46
C LEU A 85 2.53 4.35 0.71
N ASP A 86 1.96 3.60 1.66
CA ASP A 86 2.28 2.21 1.99
C ASP A 86 3.73 1.99 2.44
N ILE A 87 4.21 2.88 3.31
CA ILE A 87 5.57 2.81 3.84
C ILE A 87 5.58 2.35 5.30
N PHE A 88 6.52 1.46 5.62
CA PHE A 88 6.85 1.12 7.01
C PHE A 88 7.75 2.18 7.63
N GLN A 89 7.46 2.52 8.90
CA GLN A 89 8.32 3.39 9.67
C GLN A 89 9.61 2.68 10.05
N THR A 90 10.74 3.34 9.84
CA THR A 90 12.06 2.86 10.28
C THR A 90 12.87 4.02 10.84
N ARG A 91 13.78 3.75 11.77
CA ARG A 91 14.65 4.78 12.36
C ARG A 91 15.45 5.56 11.31
N GLN A 92 15.86 4.91 10.23
CA GLN A 92 16.59 5.57 9.13
C GLN A 92 15.73 6.61 8.41
N ARG A 93 14.42 6.38 8.30
CA ARG A 93 13.48 7.25 7.60
C ARG A 93 12.91 8.38 8.49
N ASP A 94 12.97 8.24 9.81
CA ASP A 94 12.42 9.23 10.75
C ASP A 94 13.04 10.63 10.58
N SER A 95 14.29 10.72 10.11
CA SER A 95 14.93 12.01 9.84
C SER A 95 14.40 12.71 8.58
N LEU A 96 13.82 11.97 7.64
CA LEU A 96 13.37 12.48 6.34
C LEU A 96 11.86 12.71 6.27
N MET A 97 11.09 12.01 7.10
CA MET A 97 9.63 11.94 6.99
C MET A 97 8.92 12.21 8.30
N PHE A 98 7.71 12.76 8.21
CA PHE A 98 6.71 12.76 9.28
C PHE A 98 5.74 11.61 9.04
N TYR A 99 5.51 10.81 10.06
CA TYR A 99 4.50 9.77 10.06
C TYR A 99 3.28 10.23 10.84
N PRO A 100 2.07 10.18 10.27
CA PRO A 100 0.84 10.37 11.03
C PRO A 100 0.80 9.38 12.20
N SER A 101 0.26 9.81 13.34
CA SER A 101 0.16 8.94 14.53
C SER A 101 -0.86 7.81 14.41
N GLU A 102 -1.66 7.83 13.34
CA GLU A 102 -2.62 6.77 12.99
C GLU A 102 -2.11 6.03 11.76
N PRO A 103 -1.81 4.72 11.81
CA PRO A 103 -1.43 3.94 10.64
C PRO A 103 -2.61 3.80 9.68
N LEU A 104 -2.35 3.59 8.41
CA LEU A 104 -3.39 3.24 7.42
C LEU A 104 -3.93 1.85 7.69
N SER A 105 -3.05 0.87 7.66
CA SER A 105 -3.34 -0.54 7.84
C SER A 105 -2.27 -1.25 8.65
N THR A 106 -2.52 -2.51 8.98
CA THR A 106 -1.54 -3.41 9.57
C THR A 106 -1.31 -4.56 8.61
N VAL A 107 -0.06 -4.76 8.24
CA VAL A 107 0.43 -5.88 7.46
C VAL A 107 0.69 -7.05 8.41
N GLU A 108 0.16 -8.22 8.10
CA GLU A 108 0.40 -9.46 8.82
C GLU A 108 1.17 -10.43 7.94
N PHE A 109 2.41 -10.69 8.26
CA PHE A 109 3.18 -11.72 7.55
C PHE A 109 2.74 -13.10 7.99
N ALA A 110 2.12 -13.84 7.06
CA ALA A 110 1.61 -15.18 7.24
C ALA A 110 2.32 -16.17 6.32
N LEU A 111 2.21 -17.46 6.64
CA LEU A 111 2.75 -18.54 5.86
C LEU A 111 1.64 -19.20 5.04
N PHE A 112 1.97 -19.50 3.79
CA PHE A 112 1.09 -20.22 2.86
C PHE A 112 1.74 -21.53 2.44
N TYR A 113 0.92 -22.55 2.18
CA TYR A 113 1.36 -23.91 1.86
C TYR A 113 0.55 -24.51 0.70
N ALA A 114 1.12 -25.44 -0.04
CA ALA A 114 0.38 -26.21 -1.02
C ALA A 114 -0.47 -27.26 -0.31
N LYS A 115 -1.79 -27.26 -0.53
CA LYS A 115 -2.72 -28.22 0.14
C LYS A 115 -2.39 -29.68 -0.13
N ALA A 116 -1.74 -29.98 -1.26
CA ALA A 116 -1.23 -31.31 -1.57
C ALA A 116 -0.03 -31.72 -0.68
N ARG A 117 0.62 -30.76 -0.01
CA ARG A 117 1.75 -30.95 0.91
C ARG A 117 1.50 -30.13 2.17
N PRO A 118 0.59 -30.58 3.05
CA PRO A 118 0.21 -29.80 4.22
C PRO A 118 1.36 -29.75 5.24
N HIS A 119 1.49 -28.61 5.88
CA HIS A 119 2.40 -28.36 6.98
C HIS A 119 1.63 -27.91 8.21
N VAL A 120 2.11 -28.25 9.40
CA VAL A 120 1.61 -27.75 10.66
C VAL A 120 2.72 -26.92 11.28
N VAL A 121 2.48 -25.61 11.41
CA VAL A 121 3.45 -24.65 11.93
C VAL A 121 2.76 -23.79 12.97
N ASN A 122 3.18 -23.89 14.20
CA ASN A 122 2.68 -23.13 15.33
C ASN A 122 3.70 -22.08 15.81
N SER A 123 4.97 -22.27 15.46
CA SER A 123 6.07 -21.38 15.80
C SER A 123 7.14 -21.41 14.71
N LEU A 124 8.13 -20.50 14.77
CA LEU A 124 9.27 -20.49 13.83
C LEU A 124 10.17 -21.75 13.99
N ASP A 125 10.14 -22.42 15.14
CA ASP A 125 10.93 -23.64 15.36
C ASP A 125 10.42 -24.81 14.50
N ASP A 126 9.12 -24.80 14.15
CA ASP A 126 8.51 -25.84 13.28
C ASP A 126 8.96 -25.69 11.81
N LEU A 127 9.64 -24.61 11.46
CA LEU A 127 10.22 -24.38 10.13
C LEU A 127 11.55 -25.13 9.93
N LYS A 128 12.07 -25.80 10.96
CA LYS A 128 13.37 -26.46 10.91
C LYS A 128 13.51 -27.41 9.71
N GLY A 129 14.51 -27.15 8.89
CA GLY A 129 14.83 -27.94 7.70
C GLY A 129 13.95 -27.64 6.48
N LEU A 130 12.93 -26.79 6.60
CA LEU A 130 12.08 -26.40 5.48
C LEU A 130 12.72 -25.27 4.65
N THR A 131 12.23 -25.12 3.44
CA THR A 131 12.56 -24.00 2.55
C THR A 131 11.35 -23.06 2.46
N VAL A 132 11.55 -21.81 2.89
CA VAL A 132 10.51 -20.78 2.88
C VAL A 132 10.80 -19.77 1.77
N GLY A 133 9.89 -19.65 0.80
CA GLY A 133 9.93 -18.64 -0.25
C GLY A 133 9.69 -17.26 0.31
N THR A 134 10.52 -16.28 -0.06
CA THR A 134 10.41 -14.88 0.39
C THR A 134 10.08 -13.94 -0.77
N SER A 135 9.34 -12.88 -0.48
CA SER A 135 8.90 -11.91 -1.47
C SER A 135 9.94 -10.81 -1.68
N PRO A 136 10.09 -10.31 -2.92
CA PRO A 136 11.07 -9.29 -3.22
C PRO A 136 10.70 -7.96 -2.53
N GLY A 137 11.73 -7.28 -1.99
CA GLY A 137 11.57 -5.96 -1.37
C GLY A 137 10.93 -5.96 0.02
N TYR A 138 10.53 -7.11 0.56
CA TYR A 138 9.97 -7.19 1.91
C TYR A 138 11.07 -7.24 2.97
N THR A 139 10.79 -6.54 4.06
CA THR A 139 11.59 -6.62 5.29
C THR A 139 10.79 -7.39 6.32
N TYR A 140 11.30 -8.55 6.71
CA TYR A 140 10.69 -9.39 7.73
C TYR A 140 11.30 -9.10 9.11
N ASP A 141 10.63 -9.60 10.15
CA ASP A 141 11.14 -9.52 11.52
C ASP A 141 12.54 -10.16 11.65
N PRO A 142 13.44 -9.60 12.48
CA PRO A 142 14.76 -10.16 12.70
C PRO A 142 14.76 -11.63 13.11
N THR A 143 13.80 -12.07 13.93
CA THR A 143 13.71 -13.49 14.33
C THR A 143 13.52 -14.43 13.16
N PHE A 144 12.74 -14.01 12.14
CA PHE A 144 12.59 -14.75 10.91
C PHE A 144 13.84 -14.60 10.01
N THR A 145 14.36 -13.38 9.88
CA THR A 145 15.43 -13.06 8.92
C THR A 145 16.79 -13.66 9.33
N GLU A 146 17.08 -13.70 10.63
CA GLU A 146 18.37 -14.12 11.20
C GLU A 146 18.40 -15.62 11.57
N SER A 147 17.25 -16.29 11.58
CA SER A 147 17.18 -17.72 11.89
C SER A 147 18.01 -18.54 10.91
N THR A 148 18.77 -19.48 11.42
CA THR A 148 19.53 -20.49 10.65
C THR A 148 18.83 -21.87 10.63
N ALA A 149 17.66 -21.97 11.24
CA ALA A 149 16.94 -23.23 11.36
C ALA A 149 16.30 -23.72 10.05
N PHE A 150 16.02 -22.81 9.12
CA PHE A 150 15.36 -23.06 7.83
C PHE A 150 16.00 -22.25 6.69
N ASN A 151 15.76 -22.68 5.45
CA ASN A 151 16.26 -22.00 4.26
C ASN A 151 15.26 -20.91 3.83
N ARG A 152 15.76 -19.77 3.33
CA ARG A 152 14.98 -18.72 2.69
C ARG A 152 15.35 -18.66 1.21
N GLU A 153 14.35 -18.77 0.35
CA GLU A 153 14.55 -18.73 -1.10
C GLU A 153 13.81 -17.52 -1.69
N PRO A 154 14.50 -16.47 -2.14
CA PRO A 154 13.86 -15.33 -2.75
C PRO A 154 13.30 -15.66 -4.12
N ALA A 155 12.18 -15.03 -4.48
CA ALA A 155 11.60 -15.08 -5.80
C ALA A 155 11.62 -13.69 -6.46
N PRO A 156 11.60 -13.60 -7.80
CA PRO A 156 11.60 -12.31 -8.51
C PRO A 156 10.24 -11.58 -8.42
N SER A 157 9.15 -12.31 -8.15
CA SER A 157 7.81 -11.76 -7.96
C SER A 157 6.98 -12.63 -7.01
N HIS A 158 5.84 -12.11 -6.56
CA HIS A 158 4.90 -12.87 -5.75
C HIS A 158 4.34 -14.07 -6.51
N GLU A 159 3.96 -13.91 -7.78
CA GLU A 159 3.42 -14.97 -8.63
C GLU A 159 4.45 -16.10 -8.83
N ALA A 160 5.73 -15.72 -9.03
CA ALA A 160 6.81 -16.70 -9.14
C ALA A 160 6.97 -17.52 -7.84
N ASN A 161 6.74 -16.91 -6.69
CA ASN A 161 6.77 -17.58 -5.39
C ASN A 161 5.62 -18.60 -5.25
N PHE A 162 4.40 -18.22 -5.65
CA PHE A 162 3.27 -19.15 -5.70
C PHE A 162 3.53 -20.31 -6.68
N GLY A 163 4.10 -20.02 -7.84
CA GLY A 163 4.51 -21.07 -8.80
C GLY A 163 5.56 -22.02 -8.24
N LYS A 164 6.56 -21.53 -7.49
CA LYS A 164 7.53 -22.40 -6.79
C LYS A 164 6.84 -23.28 -5.75
N LEU A 165 5.89 -22.73 -4.99
CA LEU A 165 5.12 -23.46 -3.99
C LEU A 165 4.33 -24.61 -4.64
N GLN A 166 3.61 -24.37 -5.74
CA GLN A 166 2.86 -25.38 -6.47
C GLN A 166 3.77 -26.50 -7.00
N LEU A 167 4.93 -26.14 -7.55
CA LEU A 167 5.92 -27.09 -8.07
C LEU A 167 6.71 -27.85 -6.99
N GLY A 168 6.51 -27.53 -5.69
CA GLY A 168 7.26 -28.15 -4.60
C GLY A 168 8.74 -27.75 -4.55
N ARG A 169 9.10 -26.63 -5.13
CA ARG A 169 10.47 -26.08 -5.05
C ARG A 169 10.73 -25.37 -3.72
N ILE A 170 9.68 -24.96 -3.05
CA ILE A 170 9.66 -24.45 -1.68
C ILE A 170 8.55 -25.18 -0.91
N ASP A 171 8.71 -25.30 0.40
CA ASP A 171 7.74 -25.95 1.28
C ASP A 171 6.62 -25.00 1.70
N LEU A 172 7.00 -23.77 2.00
CA LEU A 172 6.11 -22.68 2.41
C LEU A 172 6.50 -21.40 1.67
N LEU A 173 5.60 -20.43 1.62
CA LEU A 173 5.95 -19.04 1.30
C LEU A 173 5.47 -18.10 2.39
N ILE A 174 6.25 -17.05 2.67
CA ILE A 174 5.86 -15.98 3.56
C ILE A 174 5.52 -14.73 2.74
N THR A 175 4.35 -14.17 2.98
CA THR A 175 3.94 -12.88 2.42
C THR A 175 2.91 -12.21 3.33
N ASP A 176 2.57 -10.96 3.05
CA ASP A 176 1.43 -10.32 3.71
C ASP A 176 0.16 -11.13 3.46
N ARG A 177 -0.66 -11.26 4.49
CA ARG A 177 -1.87 -12.07 4.49
C ARG A 177 -2.89 -11.62 3.43
N ARG A 178 -3.09 -10.31 3.29
CA ARG A 178 -4.01 -9.76 2.28
C ARG A 178 -3.47 -9.94 0.86
N VAL A 179 -2.18 -9.69 0.65
CA VAL A 179 -1.51 -9.93 -0.64
C VAL A 179 -1.59 -11.39 -1.02
N GLY A 180 -1.32 -12.31 -0.09
CA GLY A 180 -1.43 -13.74 -0.32
C GLY A 180 -2.84 -14.17 -0.73
N ARG A 181 -3.86 -13.72 0.00
CA ARG A 181 -5.27 -14.00 -0.31
C ARG A 181 -5.70 -13.39 -1.64
N TYR A 182 -5.27 -12.16 -1.93
CA TYR A 182 -5.52 -11.51 -3.21
C TYR A 182 -4.96 -12.34 -4.37
N LEU A 183 -3.71 -12.77 -4.27
CA LEU A 183 -3.06 -13.57 -5.30
C LEU A 183 -3.67 -14.97 -5.45
N ILE A 184 -4.04 -15.62 -4.35
CA ILE A 184 -4.78 -16.89 -4.38
C ILE A 184 -6.06 -16.73 -5.20
N ALA A 185 -6.81 -15.65 -4.96
CA ALA A 185 -8.07 -15.39 -5.66
C ALA A 185 -7.85 -15.04 -7.14
N THR A 186 -6.89 -14.18 -7.44
CA THR A 186 -6.64 -13.72 -8.83
C THR A 186 -5.96 -14.77 -9.71
N LEU A 187 -5.17 -15.66 -9.12
CA LEU A 187 -4.53 -16.79 -9.81
C LEU A 187 -5.40 -18.06 -9.84
N GLY A 188 -6.57 -18.06 -9.21
CA GLY A 188 -7.46 -19.22 -9.16
C GLY A 188 -6.92 -20.39 -8.32
N LEU A 189 -6.12 -20.10 -7.28
CA LEU A 189 -5.40 -21.12 -6.48
C LEU A 189 -6.12 -21.55 -5.20
N GLU A 190 -7.39 -21.22 -5.02
CA GLU A 190 -8.13 -21.45 -3.77
C GLU A 190 -8.26 -22.94 -3.40
N GLN A 191 -8.23 -23.83 -4.39
CA GLN A 191 -8.27 -25.28 -4.15
C GLN A 191 -6.88 -25.86 -3.88
N GLU A 192 -5.82 -25.15 -4.26
CA GLU A 192 -4.44 -25.65 -4.24
C GLU A 192 -3.59 -25.09 -3.10
N VAL A 193 -3.87 -23.87 -2.66
CA VAL A 193 -3.08 -23.16 -1.64
C VAL A 193 -3.92 -22.93 -0.39
N GLY A 194 -3.31 -23.20 0.76
CA GLY A 194 -3.85 -22.90 2.09
C GLY A 194 -2.99 -21.84 2.81
N GLU A 195 -3.60 -21.23 3.80
CA GLU A 195 -2.96 -20.27 4.69
C GLU A 195 -2.82 -20.89 6.07
N LEU A 196 -1.67 -20.71 6.73
CA LEU A 196 -1.46 -21.09 8.12
C LEU A 196 -1.94 -19.99 9.07
N PRO A 197 -2.46 -20.36 10.25
CA PRO A 197 -2.98 -19.37 11.21
C PRO A 197 -1.88 -18.53 11.85
N LEU A 198 -0.63 -19.02 11.85
CA LEU A 198 0.50 -18.33 12.46
C LEU A 198 0.75 -16.97 11.79
N VAL A 199 0.76 -15.90 12.58
CA VAL A 199 1.27 -14.60 12.20
C VAL A 199 2.74 -14.53 12.62
N VAL A 200 3.63 -14.52 11.62
CA VAL A 200 5.10 -14.48 11.86
C VAL A 200 5.51 -13.13 12.42
N SER A 201 4.96 -12.06 11.86
CA SER A 201 5.18 -10.69 12.33
C SER A 201 4.09 -9.75 11.85
N GLN A 202 3.99 -8.59 12.49
CA GLN A 202 3.07 -7.51 12.11
C GLN A 202 3.84 -6.21 11.95
N GLN A 203 3.45 -5.39 10.97
CA GLN A 203 3.99 -4.07 10.76
C GLN A 203 2.87 -3.09 10.39
N HIS A 204 2.98 -1.85 10.88
CA HIS A 204 2.06 -0.78 10.53
C HIS A 204 2.50 -0.08 9.24
N GLN A 205 1.54 0.13 8.35
CA GLN A 205 1.70 0.90 7.13
C GLN A 205 1.17 2.32 7.29
N TYR A 206 1.87 3.26 6.67
CA TYR A 206 1.58 4.68 6.78
C TYR A 206 1.55 5.37 5.41
N LEU A 207 0.80 6.47 5.35
CA LEU A 207 1.15 7.58 4.51
C LEU A 207 2.27 8.35 5.24
N ALA A 208 3.47 8.47 4.68
CA ALA A 208 4.47 9.36 5.24
C ALA A 208 4.64 10.59 4.35
N VAL A 209 4.83 11.77 4.95
CA VAL A 209 5.08 13.02 4.24
C VAL A 209 6.48 13.52 4.52
N ARG A 210 7.11 14.13 3.52
CA ARG A 210 8.46 14.65 3.63
C ARG A 210 8.54 15.73 4.71
N ARG A 211 9.64 15.80 5.46
CA ARG A 211 9.89 16.89 6.40
C ARG A 211 10.08 18.20 5.65
N ASN A 212 9.06 19.03 5.64
CA ASN A 212 9.03 20.36 5.07
C ASN A 212 8.07 21.25 5.87
N VAL A 213 8.11 22.55 5.66
CA VAL A 213 7.25 23.52 6.36
C VAL A 213 5.77 23.15 6.17
N GLY A 214 5.05 23.02 7.28
CA GLY A 214 3.61 22.71 7.30
C GLY A 214 3.25 21.23 7.12
N MET A 215 4.19 20.35 6.77
CA MET A 215 3.91 18.93 6.56
C MET A 215 3.67 18.16 7.86
N ASP A 216 4.25 18.62 8.97
CA ASP A 216 3.94 18.12 10.32
C ASP A 216 2.48 18.36 10.68
N LEU A 217 1.96 19.55 10.40
CA LEU A 217 0.56 19.89 10.62
C LEU A 217 -0.36 19.08 9.71
N LEU A 218 0.03 18.88 8.44
CA LEU A 218 -0.71 18.03 7.51
C LEU A 218 -0.80 16.59 8.04
N ALA A 219 0.33 16.02 8.49
CA ALA A 219 0.37 14.67 9.06
C ALA A 219 -0.54 14.54 10.31
N GLN A 220 -0.56 15.55 11.19
CA GLN A 220 -1.45 15.57 12.35
C GLN A 220 -2.93 15.64 11.96
N ARG A 221 -3.29 16.51 11.01
CA ARG A 221 -4.67 16.64 10.51
C ARG A 221 -5.12 15.35 9.82
N PHE A 222 -4.23 14.75 9.02
CA PHE A 222 -4.47 13.47 8.37
C PHE A 222 -4.74 12.36 9.40
N ALA A 223 -3.90 12.22 10.42
CA ALA A 223 -4.08 11.23 11.48
C ALA A 223 -5.42 11.41 12.23
N ALA A 224 -5.79 12.65 12.54
CA ALA A 224 -7.04 12.95 13.23
C ALA A 224 -8.27 12.57 12.38
N GLU A 225 -8.25 12.92 11.08
CA GLU A 225 -9.34 12.62 10.18
C GLU A 225 -9.41 11.12 9.85
N LEU A 226 -8.27 10.44 9.65
CA LEU A 226 -8.20 9.00 9.44
C LEU A 226 -8.80 8.24 10.65
N ARG A 227 -8.44 8.63 11.86
CA ARG A 227 -8.98 8.03 13.09
C ARG A 227 -10.49 8.20 13.21
N ARG A 228 -11.03 9.34 12.72
CA ARG A 228 -12.47 9.58 12.66
C ARG A 228 -13.12 8.70 11.60
N PHE A 229 -12.57 8.69 10.39
CA PHE A 229 -13.08 7.90 9.27
C PHE A 229 -13.12 6.41 9.58
N LYS A 230 -12.10 5.85 10.23
CA LYS A 230 -12.05 4.44 10.64
C LYS A 230 -13.20 3.99 11.56
N LYS A 231 -13.90 4.92 12.20
CA LYS A 231 -15.07 4.63 13.06
C LYS A 231 -16.40 4.68 12.30
N GLU A 232 -16.39 5.07 11.04
CA GLU A 232 -17.58 5.25 10.23
C GLU A 232 -17.96 3.97 9.49
N PRO A 233 -19.28 3.73 9.25
CA PRO A 233 -19.74 2.62 8.42
C PRO A 233 -19.15 2.65 7.00
N ALA A 234 -18.86 3.84 6.45
CA ALA A 234 -18.24 4.01 5.14
C ALA A 234 -16.85 3.38 5.06
N TYR A 235 -16.03 3.49 6.13
CA TYR A 235 -14.74 2.82 6.19
C TYR A 235 -14.90 1.29 6.23
N ALA A 236 -15.83 0.78 7.03
CA ALA A 236 -16.10 -0.64 7.11
C ALA A 236 -16.55 -1.22 5.75
N ALA A 237 -17.43 -0.50 5.05
CA ALA A 237 -17.90 -0.88 3.71
C ALA A 237 -16.76 -0.84 2.68
N LEU A 238 -15.86 0.15 2.77
CA LEU A 238 -14.67 0.25 1.92
C LEU A 238 -13.74 -0.93 2.19
N SER A 239 -13.40 -1.21 3.44
CA SER A 239 -12.53 -2.32 3.83
C SER A 239 -13.07 -3.67 3.35
N ALA A 240 -14.37 -3.91 3.52
CA ALA A 240 -15.01 -5.16 3.13
C ALA A 240 -14.91 -5.45 1.62
N ARG A 241 -14.78 -4.43 0.76
CA ARG A 241 -14.58 -4.63 -0.68
C ARG A 241 -13.23 -5.30 -1.01
N TYR A 242 -12.25 -5.14 -0.14
CA TYR A 242 -10.91 -5.69 -0.29
C TYR A 242 -10.66 -6.96 0.51
N ASP A 243 -11.68 -7.48 1.19
CA ASP A 243 -11.62 -8.80 1.80
C ASP A 243 -11.73 -9.88 0.71
N SER A 244 -11.00 -10.99 0.88
CA SER A 244 -10.81 -12.04 -0.14
C SER A 244 -12.10 -12.64 -0.73
N ALA A 245 -13.21 -12.59 0.00
CA ALA A 245 -14.52 -13.03 -0.48
C ALA A 245 -15.16 -12.06 -1.49
N ALA A 246 -14.87 -10.77 -1.41
CA ALA A 246 -15.41 -9.75 -2.30
C ALA A 246 -14.61 -9.63 -3.61
N ILE A 247 -13.33 -10.00 -3.61
CA ILE A 247 -12.48 -9.98 -4.81
C ILE A 247 -13.04 -10.91 -5.90
N LYS A 248 -13.64 -12.02 -5.51
CA LYS A 248 -14.29 -12.98 -6.44
C LYS A 248 -15.51 -12.42 -7.19
N ASN A 249 -16.16 -11.40 -6.66
CA ASN A 249 -17.39 -10.84 -7.20
C ASN A 249 -17.17 -9.55 -8.01
N GLN A 250 -15.95 -9.11 -8.19
CA GLN A 250 -15.66 -8.05 -9.14
C GLN A 250 -15.75 -8.65 -10.56
N PRO A 251 -16.60 -8.12 -11.46
CA PRO A 251 -16.66 -8.60 -12.82
C PRO A 251 -15.24 -8.43 -13.42
N ALA A 252 -14.72 -9.52 -13.98
CA ALA A 252 -13.51 -9.46 -14.79
C ALA A 252 -13.77 -8.42 -15.88
N VAL A 253 -13.14 -7.26 -15.77
CA VAL A 253 -13.09 -6.32 -16.88
C VAL A 253 -12.34 -7.05 -17.97
N GLU A 254 -13.05 -7.33 -19.07
CA GLU A 254 -12.65 -8.05 -20.25
C GLU A 254 -11.15 -7.92 -20.55
N GLN A 255 -10.46 -9.03 -20.39
CA GLN A 255 -9.19 -9.29 -21.09
C GLN A 255 -9.51 -9.55 -22.56
N GLN A 256 -10.13 -8.59 -23.22
CA GLN A 256 -10.32 -8.56 -24.64
C GLN A 256 -9.45 -7.44 -25.20
N GLU A 257 -8.27 -7.84 -25.66
CA GLU A 257 -7.46 -7.25 -26.74
C GLU A 257 -5.97 -7.55 -26.58
N ARG A 258 -5.59 -8.83 -26.48
CA ARG A 258 -4.25 -9.27 -26.83
C ARG A 258 -4.28 -10.59 -27.62
N SER A 259 -5.09 -10.61 -28.66
CA SER A 259 -5.02 -11.66 -29.67
C SER A 259 -5.48 -11.11 -31.01
N THR A 260 -4.68 -10.22 -31.56
CA THR A 260 -4.58 -9.90 -33.00
C THR A 260 -3.49 -8.84 -33.18
N HIS A 261 -2.28 -9.25 -33.39
CA HIS A 261 -1.37 -8.85 -34.48
C HIS A 261 -0.01 -9.50 -34.28
#